data_f8e01de3863d01a3e94eff90f762d997
#
_entry.id   f8e01de3863d01a3e94eff90f762d997
#
_cell.length_a   1.000
_cell.length_b   1.000
_cell.length_c   1.000
_cell.angle_alpha   90.00
_cell.angle_beta   90.00
_cell.angle_gamma   90.00
#
_symmetry.space_group_name_H-M   'P 1'
#
loop_
_entity.id
_entity.type
_entity.pdbx_description
1 polymer ?
#
loop_
_entity_poly.entity_id
_entity_poly.type
_entity_poly.pdbx_seq_one_letter_code
_entity_poly.pdbx_strand_id
1 'polypeptide(L)'
;ENTPDITPPTVTVSASYPGASAPVIAETVAAPLAPELHGVDNMLYMESKSSDAGSMNLTVTFEIGVDSDMSTVLVQNRVAIANPKLPEDVKRQGITTKKKSSAMVLMVNLYDATGRDQYDEIYISNYINLNLKDRP
;
A
#
# COMPACT_ATOMS: atom_id res chain seq x y z
N GLU A 1 16.09 -12.71 21.79
CA GLU A 1 15.78 -12.57 21.59
C GLU A 1 15.18 -12.49 20.81
N ASN A 2 14.93 -12.67 20.46
CA ASN A 2 14.45 -12.67 19.63
C ASN A 2 13.26 -12.45 19.39
N THR A 3 12.55 -12.16 19.73
CA THR A 3 11.27 -11.83 19.65
C THR A 3 10.88 -10.77 18.78
N PRO A 4 11.63 -10.11 18.09
CA PRO A 4 11.23 -9.04 17.23
C PRO A 4 10.35 -9.42 16.09
N ASP A 5 10.16 -10.67 15.87
CA ASP A 5 9.40 -11.05 14.72
C ASP A 5 7.93 -11.02 14.90
N ILE A 6 7.45 -10.41 15.94
CA ILE A 6 6.02 -10.30 16.08
C ILE A 6 5.43 -9.18 15.26
N THR A 7 6.22 -8.50 14.49
CA THR A 7 5.71 -7.44 13.63
C THR A 7 5.03 -8.04 12.40
N PRO A 8 3.83 -7.60 12.07
CA PRO A 8 3.16 -8.12 10.87
C PRO A 8 3.92 -7.73 9.61
N PRO A 9 3.99 -8.61 8.64
CA PRO A 9 4.65 -8.25 7.38
C PRO A 9 3.81 -7.27 6.59
N THR A 10 4.48 -6.42 5.83
CA THR A 10 3.78 -5.45 4.97
C THR A 10 4.33 -5.53 3.57
N VAL A 11 3.46 -5.20 2.62
CA VAL A 11 3.82 -5.10 1.22
C VAL A 11 3.30 -3.76 0.72
N THR A 12 4.16 -2.99 0.07
CA THR A 12 3.79 -1.67 -0.42
C THR A 12 3.75 -1.66 -1.93
N VAL A 13 2.64 -1.16 -2.46
CA VAL A 13 2.45 -0.96 -3.88
C VAL A 13 2.64 0.52 -4.15
N SER A 14 3.55 0.85 -5.06
CA SER A 14 3.86 2.23 -5.36
C SER A 14 3.55 2.55 -6.80
N ALA A 15 2.94 3.69 -7.03
CA ALA A 15 2.59 4.14 -8.37
C ALA A 15 2.90 5.62 -8.49
N SER A 16 3.12 6.05 -9.72
CA SER A 16 3.44 7.44 -10.00
C SER A 16 2.49 7.93 -11.08
N TYR A 17 1.91 9.10 -10.87
CA TYR A 17 1.01 9.72 -11.83
C TYR A 17 1.42 11.18 -11.94
N PRO A 18 2.40 11.47 -12.80
CA PRO A 18 2.93 12.83 -12.86
C PRO A 18 1.86 13.85 -13.19
N GLY A 19 1.85 14.92 -12.44
CA GLY A 19 0.93 16.01 -12.69
C GLY A 19 -0.42 15.87 -12.02
N ALA A 20 -0.71 14.74 -11.38
CA ALA A 20 -1.99 14.56 -10.74
C ALA A 20 -1.94 15.02 -9.30
N SER A 21 -3.06 15.54 -8.82
CA SER A 21 -3.19 15.91 -7.41
C SER A 21 -3.51 14.69 -6.57
N ALA A 22 -3.37 14.83 -5.26
CA ALA A 22 -3.66 13.71 -4.37
C ALA A 22 -5.09 13.17 -4.53
N PRO A 23 -6.13 14.02 -4.59
CA PRO A 23 -7.48 13.48 -4.78
C PRO A 23 -7.65 12.75 -6.09
N VAL A 24 -7.03 13.24 -7.16
CA VAL A 24 -7.14 12.59 -8.46
C VAL A 24 -6.48 11.22 -8.41
N ILE A 25 -5.32 11.12 -7.77
CA ILE A 25 -4.65 9.83 -7.65
C ILE A 25 -5.49 8.86 -6.82
N ALA A 26 -6.09 9.35 -5.76
CA ALA A 26 -6.92 8.49 -4.93
C ALA A 26 -8.07 7.92 -5.74
N GLU A 27 -8.66 8.70 -6.62
CA GLU A 27 -9.80 8.24 -7.39
C GLU A 27 -9.42 7.39 -8.59
N THR A 28 -8.30 7.69 -9.23
CA THR A 28 -7.98 7.02 -10.48
C THR A 28 -6.97 5.89 -10.33
N VAL A 29 -6.25 5.86 -9.23
CA VAL A 29 -5.24 4.83 -9.01
C VAL A 29 -5.60 3.98 -7.79
N ALA A 30 -5.79 4.60 -6.64
CA ALA A 30 -6.07 3.83 -5.44
C ALA A 30 -7.42 3.15 -5.51
N ALA A 31 -8.44 3.83 -6.02
CA ALA A 31 -9.77 3.26 -6.05
C ALA A 31 -9.88 1.99 -6.90
N PRO A 32 -9.24 1.90 -8.07
CA PRO A 32 -9.25 0.63 -8.80
C PRO A 32 -8.42 -0.46 -8.15
N LEU A 33 -7.35 -0.09 -7.45
CA LEU A 33 -6.47 -1.07 -6.83
C LEU A 33 -7.04 -1.66 -5.55
N ALA A 34 -7.67 -0.84 -4.74
CA ALA A 34 -8.10 -1.28 -3.42
C ALA A 34 -9.04 -2.49 -3.45
N PRO A 35 -10.08 -2.50 -4.29
CA PRO A 35 -10.97 -3.65 -4.30
C PRO A 35 -10.28 -4.95 -4.69
N GLU A 36 -9.31 -4.87 -5.58
CA GLU A 36 -8.59 -6.07 -5.98
C GLU A 36 -7.72 -6.59 -4.85
N LEU A 37 -7.12 -5.69 -4.11
CA LEU A 37 -6.25 -6.10 -3.02
C LEU A 37 -7.03 -6.59 -1.82
N HIS A 38 -8.28 -6.21 -1.71
CA HIS A 38 -9.13 -6.71 -0.64
C HIS A 38 -9.33 -8.22 -0.70
N GLY A 39 -9.07 -8.84 -1.84
CA GLY A 39 -9.23 -10.27 -1.95
C GLY A 39 -8.01 -11.08 -1.57
N VAL A 40 -6.96 -10.43 -1.11
CA VAL A 40 -5.73 -11.12 -0.77
C VAL A 40 -5.88 -11.85 0.55
N ASP A 41 -5.42 -13.09 0.59
CA ASP A 41 -5.53 -13.90 1.80
C ASP A 41 -4.69 -13.34 2.92
N ASN A 42 -5.21 -13.43 4.12
CA ASN A 42 -4.49 -13.10 5.36
C ASN A 42 -4.18 -11.63 5.52
N MET A 43 -4.86 -10.78 4.79
CA MET A 43 -4.69 -9.36 4.95
C MET A 43 -5.43 -8.87 6.18
N LEU A 44 -4.78 -8.03 6.98
CA LEU A 44 -5.42 -7.40 8.12
C LEU A 44 -6.06 -6.09 7.72
N TYR A 45 -5.31 -5.24 7.07
CA TYR A 45 -5.84 -3.97 6.60
C TYR A 45 -4.90 -3.40 5.56
N MET A 46 -5.34 -2.37 4.89
CA MET A 46 -4.47 -1.65 3.98
C MET A 46 -4.75 -0.16 4.09
N GLU A 47 -3.76 0.60 3.69
CA GLU A 47 -3.78 2.03 3.80
C GLU A 47 -3.16 2.62 2.57
N SER A 48 -3.77 3.63 1.97
CA SER A 48 -3.17 4.27 0.82
C SER A 48 -2.89 5.72 1.14
N LYS A 49 -1.78 6.21 0.61
CA LYS A 49 -1.34 7.57 0.75
C LYS A 49 -1.08 8.13 -0.62
N SER A 50 -1.68 9.25 -0.94
CA SER A 50 -1.46 9.93 -2.21
C SER A 50 -0.97 11.33 -1.94
N SER A 51 -0.09 11.82 -2.80
CA SER A 51 0.53 13.11 -2.58
C SER A 51 0.35 13.98 -3.81
N ASP A 52 0.28 15.29 -3.62
CA ASP A 52 0.19 16.23 -4.74
C ASP A 52 1.43 16.20 -5.62
N ALA A 53 2.48 15.54 -5.16
CA ALA A 53 3.67 15.36 -5.96
C ALA A 53 3.51 14.26 -7.02
N GLY A 54 2.35 13.62 -7.07
CA GLY A 54 2.10 12.63 -8.09
C GLY A 54 2.45 11.23 -7.70
N SER A 55 2.54 10.93 -6.42
CA SER A 55 2.90 9.59 -5.97
C SER A 55 1.78 8.98 -5.15
N MET A 56 1.74 7.66 -5.15
CA MET A 56 0.78 6.91 -4.36
C MET A 56 1.49 5.69 -3.79
N ASN A 57 1.28 5.44 -2.50
CA ASN A 57 1.77 4.24 -1.85
C ASN A 57 0.60 3.57 -1.16
N LEU A 58 0.40 2.31 -1.49
CA LEU A 58 -0.65 1.53 -0.88
C LEU A 58 0.01 0.40 -0.12
N THR A 59 -0.14 0.38 1.19
CA THR A 59 0.52 -0.60 2.04
C THR A 59 -0.49 -1.60 2.55
N VAL A 60 -0.20 -2.87 2.33
CA VAL A 60 -1.04 -3.97 2.79
C VAL A 60 -0.33 -4.63 3.96
N THR A 61 -1.04 -4.75 5.07
CA THR A 61 -0.49 -5.39 6.26
C THR A 61 -1.13 -6.75 6.43
N PHE A 62 -0.31 -7.76 6.64
CA PHE A 62 -0.76 -9.14 6.74
C PHE A 62 -0.68 -9.64 8.16
N GLU A 63 -1.32 -10.76 8.41
CA GLU A 63 -1.29 -11.37 9.72
C GLU A 63 0.12 -11.80 10.07
N ILE A 64 0.41 -11.78 11.35
CA ILE A 64 1.72 -12.19 11.84
C ILE A 64 1.96 -13.65 11.47
N GLY A 65 3.16 -13.95 11.00
CA GLY A 65 3.51 -15.31 10.64
C GLY A 65 3.33 -15.65 9.19
N VAL A 66 2.72 -14.73 8.42
CA VAL A 66 2.53 -14.96 6.99
C VAL A 66 3.86 -14.77 6.28
N ASP A 67 4.13 -15.62 5.30
CA ASP A 67 5.35 -15.54 4.51
C ASP A 67 5.33 -14.28 3.66
N SER A 68 6.31 -13.40 3.85
CA SER A 68 6.29 -12.13 3.14
C SER A 68 6.60 -12.28 1.66
N ASP A 69 7.34 -13.29 1.26
CA ASP A 69 7.56 -13.51 -0.17
C ASP A 69 6.27 -13.91 -0.86
N MET A 70 5.54 -14.82 -0.26
CA MET A 70 4.26 -15.24 -0.82
C MET A 70 3.27 -14.09 -0.83
N SER A 71 3.26 -13.29 0.23
CA SER A 71 2.38 -12.13 0.29
C SER A 71 2.67 -11.17 -0.84
N THR A 72 3.95 -10.97 -1.14
CA THR A 72 4.32 -10.08 -2.23
C THR A 72 3.80 -10.60 -3.56
N VAL A 73 3.93 -11.90 -3.79
CA VAL A 73 3.43 -12.49 -5.04
C VAL A 73 1.92 -12.33 -5.14
N LEU A 74 1.21 -12.56 -4.05
CA LEU A 74 -0.24 -12.42 -4.07
C LEU A 74 -0.66 -10.99 -4.37
N VAL A 75 0.05 -10.03 -3.79
CA VAL A 75 -0.24 -8.63 -4.07
C VAL A 75 0.05 -8.30 -5.53
N GLN A 76 1.17 -8.78 -6.05
CA GLN A 76 1.51 -8.54 -7.45
C GLN A 76 0.45 -9.10 -8.38
N ASN A 77 -0.08 -10.26 -8.08
CA ASN A 77 -1.12 -10.85 -8.91
C ASN A 77 -2.38 -9.99 -8.91
N ARG A 78 -2.73 -9.46 -7.76
CA ARG A 78 -3.91 -8.60 -7.69
C ARG A 78 -3.70 -7.28 -8.39
N VAL A 79 -2.50 -6.72 -8.27
CA VAL A 79 -2.16 -5.50 -8.98
C VAL A 79 -2.28 -5.73 -10.49
N ALA A 80 -1.84 -6.89 -10.96
CA ALA A 80 -1.92 -7.18 -12.38
C ALA A 80 -3.36 -7.21 -12.87
N ILE A 81 -4.28 -7.67 -12.04
CA ILE A 81 -5.69 -7.67 -12.40
C ILE A 81 -6.21 -6.26 -12.53
N ALA A 82 -5.79 -5.37 -11.65
CA ALA A 82 -6.26 -4.00 -11.67
C ALA A 82 -5.58 -3.14 -12.73
N ASN A 83 -4.43 -3.57 -13.21
CA ASN A 83 -3.60 -2.75 -14.09
C ASN A 83 -4.35 -2.20 -15.30
N PRO A 84 -5.18 -2.98 -16.00
CA PRO A 84 -5.88 -2.44 -17.18
C PRO A 84 -6.82 -1.31 -16.84
N LYS A 85 -7.22 -1.16 -15.59
CA LYS A 85 -8.14 -0.11 -15.18
C LYS A 85 -7.44 1.19 -14.82
N LEU A 86 -6.12 1.19 -14.85
CA LEU A 86 -5.36 2.36 -14.42
C LEU A 86 -5.11 3.31 -15.58
N PRO A 87 -4.89 4.60 -15.28
CA PRO A 87 -4.57 5.56 -16.32
C PRO A 87 -3.31 5.17 -17.08
N GLU A 88 -3.26 5.55 -18.33
CA GLU A 88 -2.11 5.21 -19.17
C GLU A 88 -0.80 5.74 -18.62
N ASP A 89 -0.82 6.94 -18.08
CA ASP A 89 0.41 7.51 -17.54
C ASP A 89 0.94 6.68 -16.37
N VAL A 90 0.03 6.17 -15.56
CA VAL A 90 0.42 5.32 -14.43
C VAL A 90 1.00 4.01 -14.93
N LYS A 91 0.38 3.42 -15.93
CA LYS A 91 0.87 2.16 -16.49
C LYS A 91 2.23 2.34 -17.12
N ARG A 92 2.43 3.48 -17.77
CA ARG A 92 3.70 3.74 -18.43
C ARG A 92 4.83 3.90 -17.44
N GLN A 93 4.55 4.51 -16.28
CA GLN A 93 5.55 4.65 -15.23
C GLN A 93 5.86 3.31 -14.56
N GLY A 94 4.89 2.42 -14.57
CA GLY A 94 5.07 1.13 -13.92
C GLY A 94 4.69 1.18 -12.46
N ILE A 95 4.25 0.03 -11.96
CA ILE A 95 3.84 -0.09 -10.58
C ILE A 95 4.79 -1.07 -9.92
N THR A 96 5.34 -0.69 -8.77
CA THR A 96 6.26 -1.55 -8.06
C THR A 96 5.60 -2.10 -6.81
N THR A 97 6.00 -3.31 -6.44
CA THR A 97 5.48 -3.99 -5.27
C THR A 97 6.67 -4.48 -4.47
N LYS A 98 6.75 -4.07 -3.23
CA LYS A 98 7.91 -4.42 -2.39
C LYS A 98 7.47 -4.78 -0.99
N LYS A 99 8.09 -5.82 -0.46
CA LYS A 99 7.90 -6.14 0.94
C LYS A 99 8.83 -5.26 1.78
N LYS A 100 8.45 -4.99 3.01
CA LYS A 100 9.26 -4.17 3.89
C LYS A 100 9.52 -4.87 5.19
N SER A 101 10.73 -4.71 5.69
CA SER A 101 11.07 -5.18 7.02
C SER A 101 10.55 -4.19 8.03
N SER A 102 10.39 -4.64 9.27
CA SER A 102 9.89 -3.75 10.30
C SER A 102 10.84 -2.59 10.55
N ALA A 103 12.14 -2.80 10.40
CA ALA A 103 13.07 -1.70 10.60
C ALA A 103 12.87 -0.61 9.56
N MET A 104 12.64 -1.01 8.32
CA MET A 104 12.41 -0.03 7.27
C MET A 104 11.12 0.73 7.49
N VAL A 105 10.11 0.05 7.95
CA VAL A 105 8.84 0.72 8.21
C VAL A 105 9.02 1.77 9.28
N LEU A 106 9.77 1.45 10.33
CA LEU A 106 10.01 2.43 11.37
C LEU A 106 10.74 3.65 10.86
N MET A 107 11.73 3.44 10.03
CA MET A 107 12.47 4.58 9.49
C MET A 107 11.59 5.47 8.64
N VAL A 108 10.72 4.88 7.86
CA VAL A 108 9.83 5.67 7.04
C VAL A 108 8.89 6.49 7.92
N ASN A 109 8.39 5.90 8.98
CA ASN A 109 7.51 6.63 9.89
C ASN A 109 8.22 7.79 10.55
N LEU A 110 9.44 7.60 10.96
CA LEU A 110 10.21 8.66 11.56
C LEU A 110 10.44 9.79 10.58
N TYR A 111 10.73 9.44 9.36
CA TYR A 111 10.98 10.43 8.34
C TYR A 111 9.74 11.28 8.12
N ASP A 112 8.59 10.65 8.04
CA ASP A 112 7.36 11.40 7.86
C ASP A 112 7.05 12.27 9.05
N ALA A 113 7.39 11.80 10.23
CA ALA A 113 7.10 12.56 11.43
C ALA A 113 7.96 13.79 11.56
N THR A 114 9.03 13.89 10.80
CA THR A 114 9.88 15.06 10.90
C THR A 114 9.41 16.24 10.08
N GLY A 115 8.17 16.19 9.61
CA GLY A 115 7.61 17.40 9.05
C GLY A 115 7.51 17.46 7.56
N ARG A 116 7.68 16.37 6.93
CA ARG A 116 7.55 16.39 5.48
C ARG A 116 6.17 16.73 5.03
N ASP A 117 5.22 16.38 5.85
CA ASP A 117 3.84 16.60 5.48
C ASP A 117 3.49 18.06 5.38
N GLN A 118 4.29 18.93 5.93
CA GLN A 118 3.95 20.33 5.85
C GLN A 118 4.17 20.89 4.46
N TYR A 119 4.86 20.14 3.61
CA TYR A 119 5.09 20.62 2.26
C TYR A 119 4.12 20.09 1.27
N ASP A 120 3.56 18.93 1.55
CA ASP A 120 2.67 18.29 0.61
C ASP A 120 1.36 18.04 1.24
N GLU A 121 0.35 18.20 0.45
CA GLU A 121 -0.94 17.79 0.88
C GLU A 121 -1.03 16.29 0.68
N ILE A 122 -1.24 15.57 1.75
CA ILE A 122 -1.27 14.13 1.72
C ILE A 122 -2.68 13.65 1.92
N TYR A 123 -3.10 12.77 1.02
CA TYR A 123 -4.43 12.21 1.09
C TYR A 123 -4.29 10.76 1.54
N ILE A 124 -4.92 10.43 2.64
CA ILE A 124 -4.80 9.11 3.23
C ILE A 124 -6.15 8.44 3.23
N SER A 125 -6.17 7.22 2.74
CA SER A 125 -7.37 6.41 2.78
C SER A 125 -7.06 5.11 3.49
N ASN A 126 -7.87 4.78 4.46
CA ASN A 126 -7.68 3.55 5.22
C ASN A 126 -8.77 2.57 4.89
N TYR A 127 -8.34 1.37 4.55
CA TYR A 127 -9.27 0.30 4.24
C TYR A 127 -9.04 -0.82 5.22
N ILE A 128 -10.02 -1.05 6.07
CA ILE A 128 -9.90 -2.07 7.08
C ILE A 128 -10.62 -3.30 6.63
N ASN A 129 -9.94 -4.43 6.75
CA ASN A 129 -10.53 -5.69 6.37
C ASN A 129 -11.51 -6.14 7.43
N LEU A 130 -12.76 -6.13 7.09
CA LEU A 130 -13.80 -6.44 8.06
C LEU A 130 -13.86 -7.91 8.43
N ASN A 131 -13.08 -8.73 7.77
CA ASN A 131 -13.05 -10.13 8.15
C ASN A 131 -12.51 -10.35 9.54
N LEU A 132 -11.85 -9.35 10.09
CA LEU A 132 -11.33 -9.50 11.44
C LEU A 132 -12.38 -9.86 12.45
N LYS A 133 -13.54 -9.30 12.31
CA LYS A 133 -14.56 -9.55 13.28
C LYS A 133 -15.20 -10.92 13.13
N ASP A 134 -14.92 -11.60 12.07
CA ASP A 134 -15.41 -12.96 11.90
C ASP A 134 -14.55 -13.98 12.59
N ARG A 135 -13.45 -13.56 13.14
CA ARG A 135 -12.57 -14.49 13.76
C ARG A 135 -13.03 -14.77 15.16
N PRO A 136 -13.04 -16.00 15.53
CA PRO A 136 -13.51 -16.36 16.88
C PRO A 136 -12.62 -15.82 17.96
#